data_316b6bdae3afe29457eca1c45c713723
#
_entry.id   316b6bdae3afe29457eca1c45c713723
#
_cell.length_a   1.000
_cell.length_b   1.000
_cell.length_c   1.000
_cell.angle_alpha   90.00
_cell.angle_beta   90.00
_cell.angle_gamma   90.00
#
_symmetry.space_group_name_H-M   'P 1'
#
loop_
_entity.id
_entity.type
_entity.pdbx_description
1 polymer ?
#
loop_
_entity_poly.entity_id
_entity_poly.type
_entity_poly.pdbx_seq_one_letter_code
_entity_poly.pdbx_strand_id
1 'polypeptide(L)'
;MFLKTNLLRKGNVEIMAYNECIHIHYLNKNAINDLTFHLANIIPFHMKHLVFCAIGTDRCIGDAIGPLVGDTISADPYFPFPIYGTLKNPVHA
;
A
#
# COMPACT_ATOMS: atom_id res chain seq x y z
N MET A 1 -7.95 0.85 -8.51
CA MET A 1 -6.97 1.24 -7.48
C MET A 1 -6.09 2.35 -8.02
N PHE A 2 -5.81 3.33 -7.20
CA PHE A 2 -4.97 4.48 -7.55
C PHE A 2 -3.68 4.44 -6.75
N LEU A 3 -2.55 4.68 -7.42
CA LEU A 3 -1.26 4.90 -6.79
C LEU A 3 -0.74 6.29 -7.18
N LYS A 4 -0.31 7.05 -6.19
CA LYS A 4 0.30 8.36 -6.40
C LYS A 4 1.60 8.42 -5.59
N THR A 5 2.70 8.61 -6.28
CA THR A 5 4.03 8.59 -5.66
C THR A 5 4.90 9.73 -6.21
N ASN A 6 5.81 10.24 -5.40
CA ASN A 6 6.72 11.33 -5.75
C ASN A 6 8.01 11.15 -4.93
N LEU A 7 9.17 11.43 -5.50
CA LEU A 7 10.45 11.33 -4.79
C LEU A 7 10.97 12.72 -4.46
N LEU A 8 11.09 13.01 -3.16
CA LEU A 8 11.69 14.23 -2.65
C LEU A 8 12.89 13.87 -1.78
N ARG A 9 13.99 14.55 -2.01
CA ARG A 9 15.18 14.43 -1.15
C ARG A 9 15.38 15.75 -0.39
N LYS A 10 15.42 15.67 0.94
CA LYS A 10 15.64 16.82 1.80
C LYS A 10 16.69 16.45 2.85
N GLY A 11 17.91 17.02 2.71
CA GLY A 11 19.03 16.64 3.55
C GLY A 11 19.43 15.18 3.32
N ASN A 12 19.55 14.39 4.38
CA ASN A 12 19.85 12.96 4.31
C ASN A 12 18.60 12.08 4.32
N VAL A 13 17.41 12.67 4.19
CA VAL A 13 16.14 11.94 4.21
C VAL A 13 15.54 11.94 2.83
N GLU A 14 15.28 10.75 2.30
CA GLU A 14 14.49 10.58 1.09
C GLU A 14 13.02 10.44 1.47
N ILE A 15 12.20 11.37 1.01
CA ILE A 15 10.75 11.30 1.17
C ILE A 15 10.19 10.89 -0.19
N MET A 16 9.61 9.70 -0.25
CA MET A 16 8.96 9.23 -1.46
C MET A 16 7.53 9.73 -1.51
N ALA A 17 7.30 10.72 -2.36
CA ALA A 17 5.99 11.14 -2.80
C ALA A 17 6.02 11.10 -4.32
N TYR A 18 4.96 10.72 -5.00
CA TYR A 18 4.99 10.43 -6.45
C TYR A 18 3.94 11.26 -7.17
N ASN A 19 4.30 11.91 -8.28
CA ASN A 19 3.38 12.73 -9.04
C ASN A 19 2.55 11.97 -10.07
N GLU A 20 2.89 10.73 -10.35
CA GLU A 20 2.13 9.91 -11.28
C GLU A 20 0.96 9.24 -10.57
N CYS A 21 -0.23 9.31 -11.18
CA CYS A 21 -1.41 8.60 -10.72
C CYS A 21 -1.65 7.41 -11.66
N ILE A 22 -1.62 6.20 -11.10
CA ILE A 22 -1.84 4.98 -11.85
C ILE A 22 -3.20 4.43 -11.48
N HIS A 23 -4.02 4.13 -12.49
CA HIS A 23 -5.33 3.55 -12.31
C HIS A 23 -5.35 2.14 -12.88
N ILE A 24 -5.67 1.16 -12.03
CA ILE A 24 -5.81 -0.24 -12.42
C ILE A 24 -7.21 -0.70 -12.08
N HIS A 25 -7.96 -1.12 -13.08
CA HIS A 25 -9.31 -1.63 -12.87
C HIS A 25 -9.25 -3.07 -12.36
N TYR A 26 -10.05 -3.41 -11.35
CA TYR A 26 -10.02 -4.73 -10.72
C TYR A 26 -10.44 -5.87 -11.66
N LEU A 27 -11.23 -5.58 -12.70
CA LEU A 27 -11.64 -6.56 -13.70
C LEU A 27 -10.61 -6.76 -14.82
N ASN A 28 -9.53 -5.98 -14.84
CA ASN A 28 -8.44 -6.16 -15.79
C ASN A 28 -7.76 -7.51 -15.52
N LYS A 29 -7.62 -8.34 -16.55
CA LYS A 29 -6.98 -9.66 -16.43
C LYS A 29 -5.56 -9.58 -15.92
N ASN A 30 -4.87 -8.48 -16.20
CA ASN A 30 -3.49 -8.25 -15.80
C ASN A 30 -3.36 -7.36 -14.55
N ALA A 31 -4.45 -7.12 -13.82
CA ALA A 31 -4.47 -6.18 -12.69
C ALA A 31 -3.41 -6.51 -11.65
N ILE A 32 -3.27 -7.78 -11.27
CA ILE A 32 -2.29 -8.21 -10.27
C ILE A 32 -0.86 -7.99 -10.79
N ASN A 33 -0.57 -8.38 -12.02
CA ASN A 33 0.74 -8.20 -12.62
C ASN A 33 1.10 -6.73 -12.77
N ASP A 34 0.15 -5.91 -13.23
CA ASP A 34 0.36 -4.47 -13.39
C ASP A 34 0.61 -3.81 -12.04
N LEU A 35 -0.18 -4.16 -11.02
CA LEU A 35 0.00 -3.66 -9.67
C LEU A 35 1.37 -4.05 -9.12
N THR A 36 1.75 -5.31 -9.25
CA THR A 36 3.04 -5.82 -8.79
C THR A 36 4.19 -5.08 -9.46
N PHE A 37 4.11 -4.88 -10.76
CA PHE A 37 5.12 -4.13 -11.52
C PHE A 37 5.26 -2.70 -11.00
N HIS A 38 4.16 -2.00 -10.81
CA HIS A 38 4.19 -0.62 -10.33
C HIS A 38 4.68 -0.52 -8.89
N LEU A 39 4.26 -1.43 -8.01
CA LEU A 39 4.76 -1.47 -6.63
C LEU A 39 6.26 -1.76 -6.58
N ALA A 40 6.74 -2.68 -7.40
CA ALA A 40 8.15 -3.00 -7.46
C ALA A 40 9.02 -1.82 -7.92
N ASN A 41 8.47 -0.96 -8.78
CA ASN A 41 9.16 0.26 -9.22
C ASN A 41 9.12 1.39 -8.18
N ILE A 42 8.10 1.42 -7.34
CA ILE A 42 7.92 2.45 -6.31
C ILE A 42 8.75 2.12 -5.08
N ILE A 43 8.79 0.85 -4.67
CA ILE A 43 9.43 0.42 -3.43
C ILE A 43 10.90 0.11 -3.73
N PRO A 44 11.87 0.94 -3.25
CA PRO A 44 13.29 0.62 -3.41
C PRO A 44 13.61 -0.59 -2.55
N PHE A 45 14.11 -1.65 -3.17
CA PHE A 45 14.41 -2.89 -2.45
C PHE A 45 15.57 -2.76 -1.44
N HIS A 46 16.34 -1.68 -1.49
CA HIS A 46 17.37 -1.37 -0.50
C HIS A 46 16.81 -0.66 0.75
N MET A 47 15.52 -0.37 0.77
CA MET A 47 14.90 0.32 1.90
C MET A 47 14.75 -0.62 3.09
N LYS A 48 15.42 -0.28 4.20
CA LYS A 48 15.42 -1.10 5.41
C LYS A 48 14.23 -0.82 6.32
N HIS A 49 13.64 0.36 6.20
CA HIS A 49 12.53 0.81 7.05
C HIS A 49 11.33 1.13 6.16
N LEU A 50 10.51 0.13 5.91
CA LEU A 50 9.29 0.27 5.13
C LEU A 50 8.11 -0.15 6.00
N VAL A 51 7.06 0.66 5.99
CA VAL A 51 5.83 0.41 6.75
C VAL A 51 4.66 0.49 5.78
N PHE A 52 3.72 -0.41 5.92
CA PHE A 52 2.47 -0.39 5.15
C PHE A 52 1.33 0.09 6.02
N CYS A 53 0.51 0.97 5.48
CA CYS A 53 -0.67 1.48 6.16
C CYS A 53 -1.90 1.23 5.29
N ALA A 54 -2.77 0.35 5.73
CA ALA A 54 -4.02 0.02 5.05
C ALA A 54 -5.14 0.86 5.65
N ILE A 55 -5.54 1.90 4.94
CA ILE A 55 -6.48 2.90 5.45
C ILE A 55 -7.90 2.49 5.12
N GLY A 56 -8.78 2.55 6.11
CA GLY A 56 -10.19 2.25 5.95
C GLY A 56 -10.90 2.01 7.26
N THR A 57 -12.17 1.66 7.21
CA THR A 57 -12.99 1.38 8.38
C THR A 57 -13.93 0.22 8.10
N ASP A 58 -14.26 -0.56 9.13
CA ASP A 58 -15.23 -1.65 9.06
C ASP A 58 -16.69 -1.18 9.14
N ARG A 59 -16.91 0.10 9.39
CA ARG A 59 -18.26 0.67 9.52
C ARG A 59 -19.02 0.75 8.20
N CYS A 60 -18.29 0.78 7.10
CA CYS A 60 -18.85 0.91 5.76
C CYS A 60 -18.21 -0.12 4.86
N ILE A 61 -19.01 -0.90 4.13
CA ILE A 61 -18.50 -1.98 3.26
C ILE A 61 -17.51 -1.43 2.22
N GLY A 62 -17.82 -0.28 1.63
CA GLY A 62 -16.95 0.34 0.63
C GLY A 62 -15.59 0.76 1.17
N ASP A 63 -15.50 1.03 2.47
CA ASP A 63 -14.27 1.50 3.12
C ASP A 63 -13.52 0.37 3.85
N ALA A 64 -14.02 -0.85 3.79
CA ALA A 64 -13.45 -1.99 4.52
C ALA A 64 -12.33 -2.71 3.76
N ILE A 65 -12.10 -2.37 2.50
CA ILE A 65 -11.08 -3.04 1.66
C ILE A 65 -9.68 -2.89 2.27
N GLY A 66 -9.33 -1.68 2.72
CA GLY A 66 -8.04 -1.43 3.37
C GLY A 66 -7.79 -2.38 4.55
N PRO A 67 -8.66 -2.36 5.59
CA PRO A 67 -8.53 -3.27 6.72
C PRO A 67 -8.55 -4.76 6.35
N LEU A 68 -9.33 -5.17 5.36
CA LEU A 68 -9.33 -6.56 4.88
C LEU A 68 -7.99 -6.94 4.26
N VAL A 69 -7.40 -6.07 3.46
CA VAL A 69 -6.06 -6.27 2.91
C VAL A 69 -5.03 -6.32 4.03
N GLY A 70 -5.14 -5.41 5.01
CA GLY A 70 -4.28 -5.40 6.18
C GLY A 70 -4.31 -6.70 6.94
N ASP A 71 -5.50 -7.25 7.20
CA ASP A 71 -5.65 -8.55 7.86
C ASP A 71 -5.02 -9.68 7.04
N THR A 72 -5.26 -9.69 5.73
CA THR A 72 -4.74 -10.73 4.85
C THR A 72 -3.22 -10.73 4.83
N ILE A 73 -2.62 -9.56 4.73
CA ILE A 73 -1.15 -9.43 4.71
C ILE A 73 -0.56 -9.74 6.08
N SER A 74 -1.20 -9.29 7.16
CA SER A 74 -0.72 -9.56 8.53
C SER A 74 -0.71 -11.05 8.86
N ALA A 75 -1.58 -11.83 8.25
CA ALA A 75 -1.63 -13.28 8.43
C ALA A 75 -0.53 -14.02 7.68
N ASP A 76 0.17 -13.37 6.76
CA ASP A 76 1.25 -14.00 5.98
C ASP A 76 2.55 -13.94 6.78
N PRO A 77 3.10 -15.11 7.21
CA PRO A 77 4.34 -15.14 7.98
C PRO A 77 5.58 -14.72 7.19
N TYR A 78 5.49 -14.70 5.87
CA TYR A 78 6.59 -14.32 4.99
C TYR A 78 6.63 -12.85 4.64
N PHE A 79 5.61 -12.09 5.03
CA PHE A 79 5.58 -10.66 4.78
C PHE A 79 6.52 -9.96 5.78
N PRO A 80 7.63 -9.33 5.31
CA PRO A 80 8.72 -8.93 6.21
C PRO A 80 8.53 -7.54 6.83
N PHE A 81 7.49 -6.80 6.47
CA PHE A 81 7.33 -5.42 6.89
C PHE A 81 6.15 -5.24 7.84
N PRO A 82 6.22 -4.25 8.77
CA PRO A 82 5.07 -3.90 9.59
C PRO A 82 3.90 -3.42 8.73
N ILE A 83 2.70 -3.85 9.11
CA ILE A 83 1.48 -3.37 8.49
C ILE A 83 0.55 -2.84 9.56
N TYR A 84 -0.02 -1.65 9.32
CA TYR A 84 -1.00 -1.01 10.18
C TYR A 84 -2.33 -0.91 9.44
N GLY A 85 -3.42 -1.05 10.20
CA GLY A 85 -4.76 -1.00 9.63
C GLY A 85 -5.30 -2.39 9.37
N THR A 86 -5.93 -2.96 10.40
CA THR A 86 -6.65 -4.23 10.33
C THR A 86 -8.10 -3.98 10.71
N LEU A 87 -8.96 -5.00 10.57
CA LEU A 87 -10.36 -4.88 11.01
C LEU A 87 -10.45 -4.63 12.51
N LYS A 88 -9.54 -5.23 13.29
CA LYS A 88 -9.49 -5.07 14.74
C LYS A 88 -8.96 -3.72 15.16
N ASN A 89 -7.96 -3.20 14.43
CA ASN A 89 -7.31 -1.91 14.71
C ASN A 89 -7.24 -1.10 13.41
N PRO A 90 -8.36 -0.56 12.93
CA PRO A 90 -8.38 0.17 11.68
C PRO A 90 -7.70 1.53 11.81
N VAL A 91 -7.09 1.97 10.70
CA VAL A 91 -6.56 3.32 10.53
C VAL A 91 -7.53 4.07 9.62
N HIS A 92 -8.18 5.09 10.13
CA HIS A 92 -9.15 5.89 9.37
C HIS A 92 -9.02 7.37 9.71
N ALA A 93 -9.50 8.17 8.81
CA ALA A 93 -9.53 9.62 9.01
C ALA A 93 -10.57 10.03 10.06
#